data_908c3476d9db4751c49e4578dc91d49e
#
_entry.id   908c3476d9db4751c49e4578dc91d49e
#
_cell.length_a   1.000
_cell.length_b   1.000
_cell.length_c   1.000
_cell.angle_alpha   90.00
_cell.angle_beta   90.00
_cell.angle_gamma   90.00
#
_symmetry.space_group_name_H-M   'P 1'
#
loop_
_entity.id
_entity.type
_entity.pdbx_description
1 polymer ?
#
loop_
_entity_poly.entity_id
_entity_poly.type
_entity_poly.pdbx_seq_one_letter_code
_entity_poly.pdbx_strand_id
1 'polypeptide(L)'
;MKSLNRPIFRKPDAPAAASAAPRNGAVAFTLIELLTVISIIGVLAAIGAGLAGVASRKAKESTIRAQKDQLGAAIESYRTDFNQYPPDNSLNGVNVNPALNPLFYELTGTIASQQGMYYRSADREQRLPSAQLQPALGVQGFVNSTEAPQRPKTFLTGLKANQHQEIPLTSSAGSLTVELLVIPYP
;
A
#
# COMPACT_ATOMS: atom_id res chain seq x y z
N MET A 1 -50.56 -96.35 19.95
CA MET A 1 -51.02 -95.15 20.69
C MET A 1 -50.95 -93.99 19.76
N LYS A 2 -52.13 -93.40 19.44
CA LYS A 2 -52.35 -92.36 18.42
C LYS A 2 -52.06 -90.96 19.02
N SER A 3 -51.11 -90.23 18.46
CA SER A 3 -50.93 -88.83 18.75
C SER A 3 -51.77 -87.97 17.80
N LEU A 4 -52.64 -87.17 18.38
CA LEU A 4 -53.58 -86.28 17.71
C LEU A 4 -52.81 -84.97 17.34
N ASN A 5 -52.67 -84.73 16.04
CA ASN A 5 -52.11 -83.51 15.45
C ASN A 5 -53.27 -82.44 15.44
N ARG A 6 -53.12 -81.34 16.20
CA ARG A 6 -54.03 -80.22 16.17
C ARG A 6 -53.49 -79.17 15.16
N PRO A 7 -54.34 -78.68 14.22
CA PRO A 7 -53.96 -77.62 13.33
C PRO A 7 -53.95 -76.25 14.08
N ILE A 8 -52.82 -75.52 13.97
CA ILE A 8 -52.65 -74.15 14.48
C ILE A 8 -53.31 -73.21 13.48
N PHE A 9 -54.36 -72.58 13.91
CA PHE A 9 -55.04 -71.52 13.15
C PHE A 9 -54.14 -70.26 13.20
N ARG A 10 -53.60 -69.88 12.04
CA ARG A 10 -52.85 -68.67 11.87
C ARG A 10 -53.82 -67.53 11.60
N LYS A 11 -53.83 -66.55 12.51
CA LYS A 11 -54.59 -65.31 12.40
C LYS A 11 -54.00 -64.46 11.25
N PRO A 12 -54.83 -63.91 10.35
CA PRO A 12 -54.27 -63.00 9.31
C PRO A 12 -53.78 -61.71 9.90
N ASP A 13 -52.59 -61.38 9.55
CA ASP A 13 -51.93 -60.10 9.93
C ASP A 13 -52.67 -58.93 9.27
N ALA A 14 -53.08 -57.96 10.06
CA ALA A 14 -53.66 -56.72 9.59
C ALA A 14 -52.65 -55.93 8.74
N PRO A 15 -53.09 -55.27 7.66
CA PRO A 15 -52.16 -54.46 6.83
C PRO A 15 -51.63 -53.29 7.65
N ALA A 16 -50.29 -53.17 7.67
CA ALA A 16 -49.62 -52.10 8.26
C ALA A 16 -50.03 -50.74 7.63
N ALA A 17 -50.55 -49.86 8.48
CA ALA A 17 -50.92 -48.50 8.06
C ALA A 17 -49.60 -47.81 7.54
N ALA A 18 -49.56 -47.52 6.27
CA ALA A 18 -48.51 -46.71 5.65
C ALA A 18 -48.56 -45.35 6.29
N SER A 19 -47.53 -45.08 7.11
CA SER A 19 -47.23 -43.76 7.64
C SER A 19 -46.95 -42.82 6.45
N ALA A 20 -47.88 -41.96 6.15
CA ALA A 20 -47.67 -40.89 5.18
C ALA A 20 -46.67 -39.91 5.76
N ALA A 21 -45.45 -39.94 5.24
CA ALA A 21 -44.45 -38.92 5.53
C ALA A 21 -45.01 -37.53 5.16
N PRO A 22 -44.76 -36.49 6.00
CA PRO A 22 -45.20 -35.14 5.67
C PRO A 22 -44.50 -34.70 4.38
N ARG A 23 -45.26 -34.46 3.33
CA ARG A 23 -44.78 -33.80 2.12
C ARG A 23 -44.45 -32.37 2.52
N ASN A 24 -43.14 -32.10 2.75
CA ASN A 24 -42.63 -30.73 2.82
C ASN A 24 -43.02 -30.06 1.49
N GLY A 25 -44.02 -29.20 1.53
CA GLY A 25 -44.41 -28.41 0.38
C GLY A 25 -43.25 -27.53 -0.01
N ALA A 26 -42.53 -27.93 -1.05
CA ALA A 26 -41.55 -27.04 -1.66
C ALA A 26 -42.34 -25.81 -2.15
N VAL A 27 -42.13 -24.67 -1.49
CA VAL A 27 -42.67 -23.39 -1.92
C VAL A 27 -41.96 -23.07 -3.24
N ALA A 28 -42.62 -23.31 -4.35
CA ALA A 28 -42.11 -22.98 -5.67
C ALA A 28 -42.19 -21.46 -5.86
N PHE A 29 -41.06 -20.81 -6.12
CA PHE A 29 -41.00 -19.39 -6.46
C PHE A 29 -41.82 -19.14 -7.74
N THR A 30 -42.60 -18.08 -7.73
CA THR A 30 -43.30 -17.64 -8.94
C THR A 30 -42.33 -16.96 -9.90
N LEU A 31 -42.58 -17.07 -11.19
CA LEU A 31 -41.76 -16.44 -12.22
C LEU A 31 -41.69 -14.91 -12.03
N ILE A 32 -42.78 -14.30 -11.55
CA ILE A 32 -42.84 -12.85 -11.28
C ILE A 32 -41.95 -12.44 -10.09
N GLU A 33 -41.88 -13.26 -9.03
CA GLU A 33 -40.99 -13.01 -7.90
C GLU A 33 -39.53 -13.04 -8.33
N LEU A 34 -39.11 -14.02 -9.15
CA LEU A 34 -37.76 -14.09 -9.68
C LEU A 34 -37.45 -12.87 -10.55
N LEU A 35 -38.40 -12.49 -11.43
CA LEU A 35 -38.23 -11.35 -12.35
C LEU A 35 -38.09 -10.03 -11.57
N THR A 36 -38.88 -9.82 -10.52
CA THR A 36 -38.79 -8.61 -9.70
C THR A 36 -37.46 -8.53 -8.97
N VAL A 37 -36.95 -9.64 -8.41
CA VAL A 37 -35.66 -9.69 -7.70
C VAL A 37 -34.51 -9.37 -8.64
N ILE A 38 -34.43 -10.00 -9.82
CA ILE A 38 -33.36 -9.72 -10.78
C ILE A 38 -33.41 -8.28 -11.30
N SER A 39 -34.63 -7.71 -11.44
CA SER A 39 -34.77 -6.30 -11.85
C SER A 39 -34.22 -5.34 -10.81
N ILE A 40 -34.50 -5.57 -9.52
CA ILE A 40 -34.01 -4.75 -8.42
C ILE A 40 -32.47 -4.87 -8.34
N ILE A 41 -31.95 -6.11 -8.40
CA ILE A 41 -30.50 -6.35 -8.37
C ILE A 41 -29.83 -5.66 -9.57
N GLY A 42 -30.43 -5.73 -10.77
CA GLY A 42 -29.92 -5.06 -11.97
C GLY A 42 -29.81 -3.55 -11.81
N VAL A 43 -30.83 -2.91 -11.26
CA VAL A 43 -30.85 -1.46 -10.99
C VAL A 43 -29.78 -1.09 -9.94
N LEU A 44 -29.70 -1.83 -8.84
CA LEU A 44 -28.71 -1.57 -7.79
C LEU A 44 -27.27 -1.76 -8.29
N ALA A 45 -27.03 -2.80 -9.09
CA ALA A 45 -25.72 -3.06 -9.70
C ALA A 45 -25.31 -1.94 -10.66
N ALA A 46 -26.24 -1.43 -11.47
CA ALA A 46 -25.97 -0.33 -12.39
C ALA A 46 -25.56 0.97 -11.67
N ILE A 47 -26.23 1.30 -10.56
CA ILE A 47 -25.88 2.46 -9.73
C ILE A 47 -24.51 2.24 -9.06
N GLY A 48 -24.26 1.05 -8.51
CA GLY A 48 -22.99 0.72 -7.84
C GLY A 48 -21.79 0.79 -8.76
N ALA A 49 -21.90 0.31 -9.99
CA ALA A 49 -20.81 0.34 -10.97
C ALA A 49 -20.40 1.78 -11.36
N GLY A 50 -21.36 2.70 -11.47
CA GLY A 50 -21.07 4.11 -11.78
C GLY A 50 -20.31 4.86 -10.68
N LEU A 51 -20.55 4.52 -9.41
CA LEU A 51 -19.94 5.20 -8.26
C LEU A 51 -18.53 4.72 -7.94
N ALA A 52 -18.19 3.47 -8.27
CA ALA A 52 -16.90 2.87 -7.94
C ALA A 52 -15.71 3.64 -8.54
N GLY A 53 -15.82 4.10 -9.78
CA GLY A 53 -14.76 4.87 -10.45
C GLY A 53 -14.51 6.24 -9.81
N VAL A 54 -15.56 6.94 -9.42
CA VAL A 54 -15.46 8.26 -8.78
C VAL A 54 -14.87 8.13 -7.38
N ALA A 55 -15.30 7.14 -6.60
CA ALA A 55 -14.78 6.88 -5.26
C ALA A 55 -13.28 6.55 -5.29
N SER A 56 -12.85 5.73 -6.24
CA SER A 56 -11.44 5.37 -6.41
C SER A 56 -10.56 6.59 -6.72
N ARG A 57 -11.00 7.47 -7.65
CA ARG A 57 -10.27 8.72 -7.97
C ARG A 57 -10.15 9.63 -6.76
N LYS A 58 -11.25 9.88 -6.05
CA LYS A 58 -11.25 10.72 -4.84
C LYS A 58 -10.35 10.17 -3.75
N ALA A 59 -10.33 8.85 -3.56
CA ALA A 59 -9.45 8.21 -2.60
C ALA A 59 -7.97 8.44 -2.97
N LYS A 60 -7.61 8.30 -4.24
CA LYS A 60 -6.24 8.56 -4.74
C LYS A 60 -5.85 10.04 -4.57
N GLU A 61 -6.70 10.97 -4.95
CA GLU A 61 -6.45 12.41 -4.76
C GLU A 61 -6.27 12.76 -3.29
N SER A 62 -7.10 12.22 -2.40
CA SER A 62 -6.96 12.42 -0.95
C SER A 62 -5.63 11.91 -0.44
N THR A 63 -5.18 10.74 -0.91
CA THR A 63 -3.89 10.18 -0.54
C THR A 63 -2.73 11.07 -1.00
N ILE A 64 -2.76 11.56 -2.24
CA ILE A 64 -1.72 12.45 -2.79
C ILE A 64 -1.68 13.77 -2.01
N ARG A 65 -2.84 14.35 -1.70
CA ARG A 65 -2.91 15.58 -0.89
C ARG A 65 -2.31 15.37 0.49
N ALA A 66 -2.67 14.29 1.17
CA ALA A 66 -2.10 13.95 2.48
C ALA A 66 -0.57 13.76 2.43
N GLN A 67 -0.04 13.13 1.39
CA GLN A 67 1.40 12.98 1.19
C GLN A 67 2.10 14.32 0.94
N LYS A 68 1.51 15.18 0.10
CA LYS A 68 2.00 16.53 -0.13
C LYS A 68 2.04 17.36 1.16
N ASP A 69 0.97 17.29 1.95
CA ASP A 69 0.88 18.03 3.21
C ASP A 69 1.90 17.52 4.24
N GLN A 70 2.10 16.19 4.31
CA GLN A 70 3.14 15.57 5.13
C GLN A 70 4.53 16.04 4.72
N LEU A 71 4.82 16.05 3.42
CA LEU A 71 6.11 16.51 2.90
C LEU A 71 6.33 18.00 3.18
N GLY A 72 5.29 18.82 2.97
CA GLY A 72 5.32 20.25 3.29
C GLY A 72 5.62 20.50 4.77
N ALA A 73 4.94 19.78 5.66
CA ALA A 73 5.18 19.88 7.09
C ALA A 73 6.62 19.46 7.48
N ALA A 74 7.15 18.42 6.86
CA ALA A 74 8.54 17.98 7.09
C ALA A 74 9.57 19.04 6.63
N ILE A 75 9.34 19.69 5.49
CA ILE A 75 10.19 20.76 4.96
C ILE A 75 10.15 22.00 5.89
N GLU A 76 8.97 22.38 6.38
CA GLU A 76 8.86 23.50 7.32
C GLU A 76 9.49 23.19 8.68
N SER A 77 9.39 21.94 9.15
CA SER A 77 10.10 21.50 10.36
C SER A 77 11.61 21.53 10.16
N TYR A 78 12.09 21.09 9.01
CA TYR A 78 13.51 21.20 8.63
C TYR A 78 13.99 22.66 8.66
N ARG A 79 13.22 23.56 8.01
CA ARG A 79 13.51 24.99 7.99
C ARG A 79 13.58 25.60 9.40
N THR A 80 12.67 25.20 10.28
CA THR A 80 12.67 25.69 11.66
C THR A 80 13.93 25.28 12.41
N ASP A 81 14.41 24.05 12.18
CA ASP A 81 15.56 23.49 12.89
C ASP A 81 16.90 23.97 12.33
N PHE A 82 17.01 24.10 11.02
CA PHE A 82 18.25 24.49 10.32
C PHE A 82 18.26 25.94 9.87
N ASN A 83 17.18 26.70 10.08
CA ASN A 83 16.98 28.08 9.62
C ASN A 83 17.20 28.28 8.11
N GLN A 84 17.04 27.22 7.32
CA GLN A 84 17.11 27.20 5.86
C GLN A 84 16.27 26.07 5.31
N TYR A 85 15.85 26.19 4.05
CA TYR A 85 15.21 25.11 3.34
C TYR A 85 16.22 24.01 2.98
N PRO A 86 15.76 22.76 2.78
CA PRO A 86 16.62 21.71 2.24
C PRO A 86 17.27 22.18 0.93
N PRO A 87 18.58 21.89 0.72
CA PRO A 87 19.27 22.26 -0.51
C PRO A 87 18.56 21.69 -1.73
N ASP A 88 18.53 22.47 -2.79
CA ASP A 88 18.17 21.98 -4.12
C ASP A 88 19.41 21.55 -4.90
N ASN A 89 19.23 20.96 -6.07
CA ASN A 89 20.33 20.53 -6.93
C ASN A 89 20.79 21.61 -7.92
N SER A 90 20.66 22.89 -7.57
CA SER A 90 21.09 23.97 -8.44
C SER A 90 22.63 24.03 -8.51
N LEU A 91 23.16 23.53 -9.61
CA LEU A 91 24.55 23.71 -9.99
C LEU A 91 24.72 25.12 -10.57
N ASN A 92 25.35 26.03 -9.82
CA ASN A 92 25.70 27.38 -10.29
C ASN A 92 24.52 28.22 -10.85
N GLY A 93 23.33 28.06 -10.33
CA GLY A 93 22.17 28.84 -10.73
C GLY A 93 21.53 28.44 -12.06
N VAL A 94 21.93 27.32 -12.65
CA VAL A 94 21.42 26.85 -13.93
C VAL A 94 20.74 25.49 -13.76
N ASN A 95 19.43 25.45 -13.98
CA ASN A 95 18.56 24.28 -14.07
C ASN A 95 18.56 23.33 -12.88
N VAL A 96 17.67 23.62 -11.93
CA VAL A 96 17.21 22.64 -10.96
C VAL A 96 16.58 21.46 -11.68
N ASN A 97 17.10 20.25 -11.49
CA ASN A 97 16.43 19.03 -11.93
C ASN A 97 15.54 18.51 -10.79
N PRO A 98 14.23 18.74 -10.80
CA PRO A 98 13.35 18.35 -9.71
C PRO A 98 13.26 16.83 -9.52
N ALA A 99 13.67 16.06 -10.53
CA ALA A 99 13.70 14.60 -10.45
C ALA A 99 14.92 14.06 -9.69
N LEU A 100 16.00 14.84 -9.60
CA LEU A 100 17.25 14.41 -8.96
C LEU A 100 17.60 15.40 -7.83
N ASN A 101 17.00 15.24 -6.67
CA ASN A 101 17.20 16.14 -5.54
C ASN A 101 17.63 15.37 -4.28
N PRO A 102 18.36 16.04 -3.35
CA PRO A 102 18.82 15.42 -2.11
C PRO A 102 17.73 15.33 -1.03
N LEU A 103 16.50 15.71 -1.32
CA LEU A 103 15.43 15.90 -0.35
C LEU A 103 15.15 14.66 0.52
N PHE A 104 15.25 13.46 -0.07
CA PHE A 104 15.10 12.22 0.68
C PHE A 104 16.11 12.16 1.84
N TYR A 105 17.39 12.40 1.54
CA TYR A 105 18.49 12.32 2.51
C TYR A 105 18.44 13.45 3.55
N GLU A 106 18.02 14.63 3.14
CA GLU A 106 17.87 15.77 4.04
C GLU A 106 16.72 15.58 5.04
N LEU A 107 15.60 14.98 4.61
CA LEU A 107 14.45 14.79 5.48
C LEU A 107 14.52 13.52 6.33
N THR A 108 15.22 12.49 5.88
CA THR A 108 15.42 11.25 6.65
C THR A 108 16.69 11.30 7.50
N GLY A 109 17.65 12.16 7.13
CA GLY A 109 18.92 12.32 7.78
C GLY A 109 19.99 11.35 7.28
N THR A 110 21.24 11.80 7.35
CA THR A 110 22.42 11.04 6.90
C THR A 110 23.47 10.93 7.99
N ILE A 111 24.27 9.88 7.93
CA ILE A 111 25.44 9.67 8.78
C ILE A 111 26.68 9.75 7.90
N ALA A 112 27.54 10.73 8.18
CA ALA A 112 28.83 10.88 7.52
C ALA A 112 29.86 9.91 8.11
N SER A 113 30.77 9.42 7.27
CA SER A 113 31.98 8.75 7.75
C SER A 113 32.91 9.74 8.43
N GLN A 114 33.76 9.26 9.36
CA GLN A 114 34.72 10.10 10.13
C GLN A 114 35.64 10.99 9.28
N GLN A 115 35.81 10.67 8.01
CA GLN A 115 36.64 11.43 7.06
C GLN A 115 35.83 12.12 5.97
N GLY A 116 34.46 12.11 6.07
CA GLY A 116 33.60 12.68 5.03
C GLY A 116 33.68 11.99 3.66
N MET A 117 34.29 10.80 3.57
CA MET A 117 34.47 10.10 2.31
C MET A 117 33.16 9.52 1.74
N TYR A 118 32.22 9.22 2.60
CA TYR A 118 30.91 8.74 2.21
C TYR A 118 29.82 9.13 3.22
N TYR A 119 28.62 9.18 2.76
CA TYR A 119 27.41 9.32 3.57
C TYR A 119 26.58 8.04 3.47
N ARG A 120 25.77 7.78 4.48
CA ARG A 120 24.73 6.74 4.44
C ARG A 120 23.41 7.29 4.99
N SER A 121 22.29 6.83 4.49
CA SER A 121 20.99 7.13 5.10
C SER A 121 20.97 6.58 6.53
N ALA A 122 20.27 7.28 7.45
CA ALA A 122 20.15 6.86 8.84
C ALA A 122 19.45 5.51 8.99
N ASP A 123 18.55 5.18 8.05
CA ASP A 123 17.72 3.97 8.08
C ASP A 123 18.29 2.82 7.24
N ARG A 124 19.36 3.05 6.45
CA ARG A 124 19.87 2.07 5.48
C ARG A 124 21.40 2.04 5.45
N GLU A 125 21.92 0.90 5.04
CA GLU A 125 23.38 0.70 4.92
C GLU A 125 23.98 1.20 3.60
N GLN A 126 23.16 1.74 2.68
CA GLN A 126 23.63 2.23 1.40
C GLN A 126 24.62 3.37 1.58
N ARG A 127 25.80 3.23 0.97
CA ARG A 127 26.87 4.23 1.03
C ARG A 127 26.85 5.09 -0.22
N LEU A 128 26.95 6.40 0.01
CA LEU A 128 27.00 7.42 -1.02
C LEU A 128 28.39 8.07 -0.98
N PRO A 129 29.30 7.73 -1.89
CA PRO A 129 30.63 8.36 -1.95
C PRO A 129 30.50 9.86 -2.16
N SER A 130 31.18 10.67 -1.34
CA SER A 130 31.10 12.14 -1.41
C SER A 130 31.50 12.68 -2.78
N ALA A 131 32.49 12.08 -3.44
CA ALA A 131 32.91 12.46 -4.78
C ALA A 131 31.83 12.29 -5.87
N GLN A 132 30.82 11.46 -5.62
CA GLN A 132 29.73 11.19 -6.56
C GLN A 132 28.47 12.03 -6.28
N LEU A 133 28.39 12.73 -5.14
CA LEU A 133 27.19 13.48 -4.78
C LEU A 133 26.96 14.67 -5.70
N GLN A 134 28.01 15.43 -6.01
CA GLN A 134 27.88 16.60 -6.88
C GLN A 134 27.43 16.25 -8.29
N PRO A 135 28.02 15.27 -9.00
CA PRO A 135 27.55 14.88 -10.32
C PRO A 135 26.18 14.17 -10.32
N ALA A 136 25.79 13.54 -9.22
CA ALA A 136 24.54 12.79 -9.12
C ALA A 136 23.36 13.65 -8.61
N LEU A 137 23.56 14.38 -7.53
CA LEU A 137 22.51 15.11 -6.81
C LEU A 137 22.72 16.63 -6.80
N GLY A 138 23.82 17.14 -7.38
CA GLY A 138 24.12 18.56 -7.42
C GLY A 138 24.57 19.16 -6.08
N VAL A 139 24.85 18.34 -5.06
CA VAL A 139 25.28 18.78 -3.73
C VAL A 139 26.65 18.24 -3.37
N GLN A 140 27.37 18.95 -2.54
CA GLN A 140 28.68 18.50 -2.04
C GLN A 140 28.59 17.64 -0.78
N GLY A 141 27.45 17.67 -0.10
CA GLY A 141 27.15 16.94 1.12
C GLY A 141 25.72 17.21 1.57
N PHE A 142 25.37 16.70 2.74
CA PHE A 142 24.04 16.90 3.31
C PHE A 142 24.14 17.78 4.56
N VAL A 143 23.22 18.74 4.69
CA VAL A 143 23.13 19.63 5.85
C VAL A 143 22.66 18.84 7.08
N ASN A 144 21.65 17.98 6.89
CA ASN A 144 21.16 17.08 7.94
C ASN A 144 22.05 15.83 8.01
N SER A 145 23.32 16.05 8.37
CA SER A 145 24.29 14.98 8.51
C SER A 145 24.97 15.05 9.88
N THR A 146 25.24 13.90 10.48
CA THR A 146 25.99 13.75 11.72
C THR A 146 27.02 12.65 11.59
N GLU A 147 28.06 12.71 12.41
CA GLU A 147 29.01 11.60 12.54
C GLU A 147 28.55 10.61 13.62
N ALA A 148 28.81 9.33 13.39
CA ALA A 148 28.54 8.30 14.40
C ALA A 148 29.35 8.58 15.69
N PRO A 149 28.78 8.37 16.89
CA PRO A 149 27.52 7.67 17.21
C PRO A 149 26.27 8.54 17.21
N GLN A 150 26.36 9.82 16.87
CA GLN A 150 25.21 10.71 16.84
C GLN A 150 24.23 10.31 15.73
N ARG A 151 22.94 10.55 15.96
CA ARG A 151 21.90 10.32 14.96
C ARG A 151 21.42 11.64 14.38
N PRO A 152 21.26 11.74 13.06
CA PRO A 152 20.69 12.93 12.43
C PRO A 152 19.21 13.08 12.82
N LYS A 153 18.68 14.27 12.62
CA LYS A 153 17.24 14.51 12.80
C LYS A 153 16.45 13.86 11.67
N THR A 154 15.33 13.26 12.02
CA THR A 154 14.40 12.67 11.03
C THR A 154 13.14 13.49 11.02
N PHE A 155 12.86 14.19 9.92
CA PHE A 155 11.68 15.02 9.71
C PHE A 155 10.56 14.26 9.01
N LEU A 156 10.91 13.23 8.24
CA LEU A 156 9.98 12.43 7.46
C LEU A 156 10.08 10.98 7.89
N THR A 157 9.10 10.53 8.67
CA THR A 157 9.01 9.16 9.19
C THR A 157 7.86 8.39 8.53
N GLY A 158 7.95 7.06 8.55
CA GLY A 158 6.86 6.20 8.11
C GLY A 158 6.63 6.20 6.60
N LEU A 159 7.69 6.44 5.81
CA LEU A 159 7.63 6.33 4.35
C LEU A 159 7.23 4.92 3.94
N LYS A 160 6.23 4.83 3.07
CA LYS A 160 5.83 3.57 2.45
C LYS A 160 6.76 3.25 1.28
N ALA A 161 6.87 1.97 0.92
CA ALA A 161 7.73 1.51 -0.17
C ALA A 161 7.43 2.17 -1.54
N ASN A 162 6.21 2.67 -1.73
CA ASN A 162 5.82 3.38 -2.95
C ASN A 162 6.03 4.90 -2.90
N GLN A 163 6.58 5.44 -1.82
CA GLN A 163 6.86 6.87 -1.65
C GLN A 163 8.32 7.24 -1.87
N HIS A 164 9.16 6.26 -2.08
CA HIS A 164 10.57 6.44 -2.44
C HIS A 164 10.97 5.38 -3.46
N GLN A 165 11.97 5.68 -4.27
CA GLN A 165 12.45 4.79 -5.31
C GLN A 165 13.97 4.87 -5.42
N GLU A 166 14.62 3.74 -5.55
CA GLU A 166 16.04 3.63 -5.86
C GLU A 166 16.23 3.82 -7.37
N ILE A 167 17.08 4.76 -7.74
CA ILE A 167 17.41 5.07 -9.13
C ILE A 167 18.91 4.93 -9.34
N PRO A 168 19.36 4.05 -10.26
CA PRO A 168 20.75 3.98 -10.66
C PRO A 168 21.09 5.20 -11.53
N LEU A 169 22.04 6.00 -11.08
CA LEU A 169 22.57 7.14 -11.83
C LEU A 169 23.97 6.80 -12.33
N THR A 170 24.21 7.03 -13.61
CA THR A 170 25.52 6.92 -14.21
C THR A 170 26.05 8.33 -14.49
N SER A 171 27.16 8.68 -13.87
CA SER A 171 27.84 9.96 -14.07
C SER A 171 29.28 9.74 -14.54
N SER A 172 29.97 10.81 -14.84
CA SER A 172 31.41 10.77 -15.16
C SER A 172 32.26 10.22 -14.01
N ALA A 173 31.76 10.29 -12.78
CA ALA A 173 32.42 9.77 -11.58
C ALA A 173 32.09 8.30 -11.26
N GLY A 174 31.26 7.64 -12.08
CA GLY A 174 30.85 6.24 -11.90
C GLY A 174 29.34 6.06 -11.77
N SER A 175 28.93 4.85 -11.44
CA SER A 175 27.54 4.51 -11.18
C SER A 175 27.23 4.62 -9.68
N LEU A 176 26.13 5.32 -9.35
CA LEU A 176 25.63 5.50 -8.01
C LEU A 176 24.13 5.19 -7.99
N THR A 177 23.68 4.38 -7.06
CA THR A 177 22.24 4.23 -6.80
C THR A 177 21.84 5.26 -5.75
N VAL A 178 20.84 6.05 -6.04
CA VAL A 178 20.30 7.06 -5.11
C VAL A 178 18.84 6.77 -4.82
N GLU A 179 18.40 7.20 -3.65
CA GLU A 179 17.01 7.10 -3.24
C GLU A 179 16.32 8.45 -3.39
N LEU A 180 15.21 8.48 -4.08
CA LEU A 180 14.44 9.70 -4.33
C LEU A 180 13.03 9.56 -3.77
N LEU A 181 12.48 10.67 -3.28
CA LEU A 181 11.08 10.74 -2.93
C LEU A 181 10.24 10.75 -4.20
N VAL A 182 9.23 9.89 -4.23
CA VAL A 182 8.28 9.80 -5.34
C VAL A 182 6.86 9.96 -4.80
N ILE A 183 6.03 10.65 -5.55
CA ILE A 183 4.59 10.67 -5.30
C ILE A 183 3.99 9.70 -6.31
N PRO A 184 3.39 8.58 -5.85
CA PRO A 184 2.81 7.62 -6.78
C PRO A 184 1.70 8.29 -7.59
N TYR A 185 1.85 8.26 -8.91
CA TYR A 185 0.82 8.74 -9.81
C TYR A 185 -0.39 7.77 -9.76
N PRO A 186 -1.61 8.28 -9.72
CA PRO A 186 -2.82 7.47 -9.60
C PRO A 186 -3.15 6.62 -10.83
#